data_6322b061ac540bf986c7b05f39d8d2cc
#
_entry.id   6322b061ac540bf986c7b05f39d8d2cc
#
_cell.length_a   1.000
_cell.length_b   1.000
_cell.length_c   1.000
_cell.angle_alpha   90.00
_cell.angle_beta   90.00
_cell.angle_gamma   90.00
#
_symmetry.space_group_name_H-M   'P 1'
#
loop_
_entity.id
_entity.type
_entity.pdbx_description
1 polymer ?
#
loop_
_entity_poly.entity_id
_entity_poly.type
_entity_poly.pdbx_seq_one_letter_code
_entity_poly.pdbx_strand_id
1 'polypeptide(L)'
;MKKKYLLLVVYFAFFVGLVTYEILNPPFSSDAAKVGNYEIQITTTPSVPDVGKDTKIHFKVLDQTGNPVDNVRMGVKIYHDDDLTKEFPPTNYPGQWDMDYVFEEPGNHVFKVDLTDPDTGNVDSYDFNITTLSLYTSIFIVLVIAGVGGAAGIVIAILIFTKKTRPNFKY
;
A
#
# COMPACT_ATOMS: atom_id res chain seq x y z
N MET A 1 28.21 12.75 -26.91
CA MET A 1 26.77 12.48 -27.04
C MET A 1 26.04 13.78 -27.39
N LYS A 2 25.09 13.76 -28.35
CA LYS A 2 24.32 14.98 -28.69
C LYS A 2 23.37 15.25 -27.49
N LYS A 3 23.27 16.53 -27.04
CA LYS A 3 22.51 16.96 -25.86
C LYS A 3 21.08 16.38 -25.78
N LYS A 4 20.43 16.12 -26.93
CA LYS A 4 19.08 15.51 -27.00
C LYS A 4 19.00 14.06 -26.54
N TYR A 5 20.07 13.28 -26.65
CA TYR A 5 20.09 11.89 -26.10
C TYR A 5 20.33 11.86 -24.60
N LEU A 6 21.09 12.84 -24.10
CA LEU A 6 21.28 13.00 -22.66
C LEU A 6 19.95 13.27 -21.97
N LEU A 7 19.12 14.14 -22.54
CA LEU A 7 17.80 14.48 -22.01
C LEU A 7 16.86 13.26 -21.95
N LEU A 8 16.90 12.41 -22.96
CA LEU A 8 16.10 11.18 -23.03
C LEU A 8 16.54 10.16 -21.99
N VAL A 9 17.86 10.01 -21.78
CA VAL A 9 18.41 9.12 -20.73
C VAL A 9 18.02 9.63 -19.33
N VAL A 10 18.11 10.94 -19.09
CA VAL A 10 17.72 11.54 -17.80
C VAL A 10 16.22 11.34 -17.53
N TYR A 11 15.39 11.59 -18.54
CA TYR A 11 13.94 11.37 -18.42
C TYR A 11 13.59 9.92 -18.09
N PHE A 12 14.24 8.97 -18.78
CA PHE A 12 14.03 7.55 -18.56
C PHE A 12 14.51 7.11 -17.17
N ALA A 13 15.69 7.55 -16.73
CA ALA A 13 16.22 7.26 -15.41
C ALA A 13 15.30 7.81 -14.30
N PHE A 14 14.76 9.03 -14.49
CA PHE A 14 13.80 9.63 -13.56
C PHE A 14 12.51 8.81 -13.50
N PHE A 15 11.94 8.41 -14.64
CA PHE A 15 10.71 7.63 -14.69
C PHE A 15 10.87 6.26 -14.07
N VAL A 16 11.97 5.54 -14.37
CA VAL A 16 12.29 4.25 -13.74
C VAL A 16 12.49 4.41 -12.24
N GLY A 17 13.20 5.46 -11.81
CA GLY A 17 13.38 5.76 -10.39
C GLY A 17 12.05 6.01 -9.67
N LEU A 18 11.13 6.75 -10.29
CA LEU A 18 9.82 7.06 -9.72
C LEU A 18 8.96 5.80 -9.59
N VAL A 19 8.89 4.97 -10.63
CA VAL A 19 8.16 3.70 -10.61
C VAL A 19 8.76 2.72 -9.58
N THR A 20 10.09 2.66 -9.50
CA THR A 20 10.77 1.81 -8.51
C THR A 20 10.51 2.30 -7.09
N TYR A 21 10.48 3.62 -6.88
CA TYR A 21 10.16 4.22 -5.58
C TYR A 21 8.75 3.84 -5.13
N GLU A 22 7.74 3.96 -5.99
CA GLU A 22 6.35 3.58 -5.70
C GLU A 22 6.19 2.08 -5.39
N ILE A 23 6.94 1.21 -6.11
CA ILE A 23 6.91 -0.23 -5.87
C ILE A 23 7.56 -0.62 -4.54
N LEU A 24 8.67 0.04 -4.18
CA LEU A 24 9.43 -0.27 -2.96
C LEU A 24 8.85 0.41 -1.70
N ASN A 25 8.10 1.50 -1.88
CA ASN A 25 7.43 2.22 -0.81
C ASN A 25 5.94 2.31 -1.12
N PRO A 26 5.23 1.18 -1.10
CA PRO A 26 3.79 1.23 -1.29
C PRO A 26 3.21 2.16 -0.20
N PRO A 27 2.24 3.04 -0.54
CA PRO A 27 1.61 3.94 0.43
C PRO A 27 0.79 3.19 1.51
N PHE A 28 0.91 1.88 1.56
CA PHE A 28 0.08 0.93 2.29
C PHE A 28 0.89 0.19 3.35
N SER A 29 1.60 0.92 4.18
CA SER A 29 2.23 0.33 5.36
C SER A 29 1.18 0.12 6.46
N SER A 30 1.37 -0.95 7.23
CA SER A 30 0.71 -1.16 8.51
C SER A 30 0.78 0.14 9.32
N ASP A 31 -0.36 0.79 9.52
CA ASP A 31 -0.39 1.97 10.36
C ASP A 31 -0.42 1.54 11.83
N ALA A 32 0.48 2.11 12.62
CA ALA A 32 0.40 2.08 14.06
C ALA A 32 -0.05 3.46 14.53
N ALA A 33 -1.18 3.51 15.24
CA ALA A 33 -1.65 4.74 15.87
C ALA A 33 -1.45 4.65 17.37
N LYS A 34 -0.84 5.68 17.96
CA LYS A 34 -0.64 5.80 19.39
C LYS A 34 -1.42 7.01 19.90
N VAL A 35 -2.45 6.74 20.70
CA VAL A 35 -3.23 7.77 21.41
C VAL A 35 -3.44 7.30 22.85
N GLY A 36 -3.23 8.19 23.80
CA GLY A 36 -3.39 7.84 25.22
C GLY A 36 -2.39 6.79 25.70
N ASN A 37 -2.91 5.77 26.39
CA ASN A 37 -2.14 4.73 27.07
C ASN A 37 -1.92 3.48 26.18
N TYR A 38 -2.51 3.43 25.00
CA TYR A 38 -2.49 2.25 24.13
C TYR A 38 -1.91 2.57 22.76
N GLU A 39 -1.32 1.55 22.16
CA GLU A 39 -0.89 1.56 20.75
C GLU A 39 -1.66 0.47 20.01
N ILE A 40 -2.40 0.86 18.95
CA ILE A 40 -3.10 -0.08 18.10
C ILE A 40 -2.31 -0.25 16.80
N GLN A 41 -2.06 -1.49 16.42
CA GLN A 41 -1.43 -1.88 15.15
C GLN A 41 -2.41 -2.70 14.34
N ILE A 42 -2.60 -2.34 13.08
CA ILE A 42 -3.38 -3.10 12.10
C ILE A 42 -2.46 -3.50 10.97
N THR A 43 -2.48 -4.79 10.62
CA THR A 43 -1.76 -5.32 9.47
C THR A 43 -2.69 -6.23 8.67
N THR A 44 -2.41 -6.42 7.38
CA THR A 44 -3.20 -7.29 6.51
C THR A 44 -2.35 -8.40 5.89
N THR A 45 -2.98 -9.54 5.64
CA THR A 45 -2.40 -10.63 4.86
C THR A 45 -3.38 -11.01 3.73
N PRO A 46 -3.03 -10.74 2.45
CA PRO A 46 -1.79 -10.11 1.96
C PRO A 46 -1.64 -8.65 2.39
N SER A 47 -0.41 -8.11 2.37
CA SER A 47 -0.11 -6.72 2.77
C SER A 47 -0.83 -5.67 1.91
N VAL A 48 -1.13 -6.02 0.67
CA VAL A 48 -2.01 -5.26 -0.23
C VAL A 48 -3.18 -6.16 -0.58
N PRO A 49 -4.37 -5.92 -0.03
CA PRO A 49 -5.55 -6.73 -0.31
C PRO A 49 -6.03 -6.59 -1.75
N ASP A 50 -6.46 -7.69 -2.33
CA ASP A 50 -7.15 -7.73 -3.63
C ASP A 50 -8.66 -7.67 -3.41
N VAL A 51 -9.37 -6.94 -4.27
CA VAL A 51 -10.83 -6.90 -4.27
C VAL A 51 -11.41 -8.28 -4.57
N GLY A 52 -12.43 -8.67 -3.80
CA GLY A 52 -13.14 -9.94 -3.95
C GLY A 52 -12.38 -11.16 -3.43
N LYS A 53 -11.26 -10.96 -2.73
CA LYS A 53 -10.50 -12.06 -2.11
C LYS A 53 -10.50 -11.96 -0.59
N ASP A 54 -10.41 -13.12 0.05
CA ASP A 54 -10.27 -13.19 1.51
C ASP A 54 -8.97 -12.51 1.95
N THR A 55 -9.11 -11.59 2.88
CA THR A 55 -8.00 -10.88 3.53
C THR A 55 -8.09 -11.10 5.02
N LYS A 56 -6.99 -11.50 5.62
CA LYS A 56 -6.88 -11.58 7.07
C LYS A 56 -6.36 -10.25 7.61
N ILE A 57 -7.11 -9.63 8.50
CA ILE A 57 -6.76 -8.39 9.18
C ILE A 57 -6.32 -8.76 10.60
N HIS A 58 -5.08 -8.43 10.93
CA HIS A 58 -4.48 -8.68 12.23
C HIS A 58 -4.54 -7.41 13.06
N PHE A 59 -5.16 -7.49 14.21
CA PHE A 59 -5.21 -6.42 15.20
C PHE A 59 -4.30 -6.75 16.37
N LYS A 60 -3.55 -5.74 16.82
CA LYS A 60 -2.71 -5.84 18.00
C LYS A 60 -2.83 -4.57 18.84
N VAL A 61 -3.24 -4.71 20.09
CA VAL A 61 -3.34 -3.63 21.06
C VAL A 61 -2.26 -3.82 22.11
N LEU A 62 -1.41 -2.81 22.25
CA LEU A 62 -0.27 -2.82 23.17
C LEU A 62 -0.48 -1.77 24.26
N ASP A 63 0.01 -2.07 25.45
CA ASP A 63 0.13 -1.10 26.53
C ASP A 63 1.36 -0.17 26.33
N GLN A 64 1.57 0.75 27.26
CA GLN A 64 2.72 1.67 27.23
C GLN A 64 4.08 0.97 27.31
N THR A 65 4.12 -0.27 27.78
CA THR A 65 5.34 -1.08 27.90
C THR A 65 5.59 -1.93 26.67
N GLY A 66 4.68 -1.91 25.69
CA GLY A 66 4.78 -2.68 24.44
C GLY A 66 4.28 -4.13 24.57
N ASN A 67 3.61 -4.47 25.67
CA ASN A 67 2.99 -5.79 25.85
C ASN A 67 1.55 -5.81 25.32
N PRO A 68 1.09 -6.92 24.72
CA PRO A 68 -0.32 -7.09 24.37
C PRO A 68 -1.21 -6.98 25.60
N VAL A 69 -2.31 -6.25 25.48
CA VAL A 69 -3.32 -6.15 26.54
C VAL A 69 -4.18 -7.41 26.54
N ASP A 70 -4.42 -8.03 27.70
CA ASP A 70 -5.10 -9.32 27.78
C ASP A 70 -6.58 -9.27 27.33
N ASN A 71 -7.26 -8.14 27.59
CA ASN A 71 -8.68 -7.99 27.26
C ASN A 71 -8.98 -6.53 26.98
N VAL A 72 -9.49 -6.25 25.78
CA VAL A 72 -9.85 -4.90 25.33
C VAL A 72 -11.28 -4.89 24.80
N ARG A 73 -12.05 -3.87 25.19
CA ARG A 73 -13.36 -3.64 24.60
C ARG A 73 -13.22 -2.71 23.41
N MET A 74 -13.53 -3.22 22.23
CA MET A 74 -13.31 -2.49 21.00
C MET A 74 -14.43 -2.70 20.00
N GLY A 75 -14.75 -1.63 19.25
CA GLY A 75 -15.61 -1.64 18.09
C GLY A 75 -14.82 -1.27 16.85
N VAL A 76 -15.22 -1.78 15.68
CA VAL A 76 -14.60 -1.45 14.39
C VAL A 76 -15.67 -1.06 13.39
N LYS A 77 -15.49 0.11 12.75
CA LYS A 77 -16.32 0.57 11.64
C LYS A 77 -15.44 0.70 10.41
N ILE A 78 -15.92 0.20 9.29
CA ILE A 78 -15.20 0.24 8.02
C ILE A 78 -15.97 1.15 7.08
N TYR A 79 -15.29 2.16 6.55
CA TYR A 79 -15.83 3.12 5.59
C TYR A 79 -15.11 2.97 4.25
N HIS A 80 -15.86 3.21 3.17
CA HIS A 80 -15.34 3.38 1.82
C HIS A 80 -16.00 4.62 1.22
N ASP A 81 -15.19 5.58 0.72
CA ASP A 81 -15.67 6.86 0.18
C ASP A 81 -16.68 7.58 1.10
N ASP A 82 -16.39 7.61 2.42
CA ASP A 82 -17.22 8.15 3.51
C ASP A 82 -18.50 7.35 3.82
N ASP A 83 -18.84 6.31 3.07
CA ASP A 83 -19.95 5.43 3.34
C ASP A 83 -19.58 4.29 4.29
N LEU A 84 -20.41 4.05 5.30
CA LEU A 84 -20.23 2.93 6.23
C LEU A 84 -20.54 1.60 5.53
N THR A 85 -19.51 0.80 5.26
CA THR A 85 -19.66 -0.49 4.60
C THR A 85 -19.89 -1.64 5.57
N LYS A 86 -19.26 -1.57 6.75
CA LYS A 86 -19.39 -2.61 7.78
C LYS A 86 -19.19 -2.05 9.17
N GLU A 87 -19.94 -2.61 10.14
CA GLU A 87 -19.79 -2.29 11.55
C GLU A 87 -19.68 -3.58 12.37
N PHE A 88 -18.69 -3.61 13.24
CA PHE A 88 -18.51 -4.61 14.29
C PHE A 88 -18.73 -3.91 15.63
N PRO A 89 -19.81 -4.22 16.34
CA PRO A 89 -20.15 -3.52 17.58
C PRO A 89 -19.11 -3.75 18.67
N PRO A 90 -18.99 -2.82 19.64
CA PRO A 90 -18.01 -2.96 20.72
C PRO A 90 -18.22 -4.24 21.51
N THR A 91 -17.22 -5.12 21.47
CA THR A 91 -17.16 -6.36 22.25
C THR A 91 -15.76 -6.56 22.82
N ASN A 92 -15.61 -7.56 23.68
CA ASN A 92 -14.32 -7.85 24.27
C ASN A 92 -13.51 -8.76 23.36
N TYR A 93 -12.28 -8.36 23.07
CA TYR A 93 -11.31 -9.12 22.29
C TYR A 93 -10.03 -9.35 23.10
N PRO A 94 -9.29 -10.43 22.83
CA PRO A 94 -7.90 -10.52 23.30
C PRO A 94 -7.07 -9.40 22.65
N GLY A 95 -5.97 -9.01 23.26
CA GLY A 95 -5.10 -7.94 22.74
C GLY A 95 -4.48 -8.22 21.39
N GLN A 96 -4.58 -9.46 20.90
CA GLN A 96 -4.23 -9.86 19.54
C GLN A 96 -5.32 -10.76 18.99
N TRP A 97 -5.86 -10.41 17.83
CA TRP A 97 -6.84 -11.25 17.14
C TRP A 97 -6.87 -11.00 15.65
N ASP A 98 -7.42 -11.94 14.93
CA ASP A 98 -7.55 -11.92 13.47
C ASP A 98 -9.02 -11.78 13.08
N MET A 99 -9.26 -11.02 12.03
CA MET A 99 -10.55 -10.86 11.38
C MET A 99 -10.43 -11.18 9.89
N ASP A 100 -11.28 -12.07 9.39
CA ASP A 100 -11.38 -12.31 7.95
C ASP A 100 -12.34 -11.30 7.34
N TYR A 101 -11.92 -10.63 6.27
CA TYR A 101 -12.68 -9.59 5.59
C TYR A 101 -12.47 -9.66 4.07
N VAL A 102 -13.54 -9.45 3.30
CA VAL A 102 -13.49 -9.34 1.85
C VAL A 102 -13.79 -7.90 1.46
N PHE A 103 -12.84 -7.25 0.82
CA PHE A 103 -13.04 -5.93 0.26
C PHE A 103 -13.84 -6.04 -1.05
N GLU A 104 -14.99 -5.40 -1.14
CA GLU A 104 -15.86 -5.49 -2.32
C GLU A 104 -15.48 -4.48 -3.40
N GLU A 105 -14.83 -3.36 -3.02
CA GLU A 105 -14.48 -2.27 -3.91
C GLU A 105 -12.98 -1.92 -3.84
N PRO A 106 -12.39 -1.44 -4.95
CA PRO A 106 -11.01 -0.97 -4.94
C PRO A 106 -10.93 0.44 -4.36
N GLY A 107 -9.80 0.79 -3.75
CA GLY A 107 -9.57 2.12 -3.22
C GLY A 107 -9.21 2.12 -1.75
N ASN A 108 -9.41 3.26 -1.10
CA ASN A 108 -9.07 3.46 0.29
C ASN A 108 -10.25 3.10 1.20
N HIS A 109 -9.99 2.24 2.17
CA HIS A 109 -10.94 1.87 3.22
C HIS A 109 -10.44 2.40 4.56
N VAL A 110 -11.28 3.17 5.25
CA VAL A 110 -10.96 3.71 6.57
C VAL A 110 -11.52 2.79 7.65
N PHE A 111 -10.63 2.19 8.43
CA PHE A 111 -10.98 1.40 9.61
C PHE A 111 -10.96 2.32 10.82
N LYS A 112 -12.12 2.69 11.30
CA LYS A 112 -12.29 3.44 12.53
C LYS A 112 -12.43 2.48 13.69
N VAL A 113 -11.44 2.48 14.58
CA VAL A 113 -11.37 1.60 15.74
C VAL A 113 -11.68 2.40 17.00
N ASP A 114 -12.76 2.07 17.66
CA ASP A 114 -13.19 2.68 18.92
C ASP A 114 -12.74 1.77 20.08
N LEU A 115 -11.72 2.18 20.83
CA LEU A 115 -11.19 1.45 21.98
C LEU A 115 -11.75 2.04 23.27
N THR A 116 -12.37 1.20 24.11
CA THR A 116 -12.83 1.60 25.45
C THR A 116 -11.73 1.30 26.48
N ASP A 117 -11.23 2.33 27.12
CA ASP A 117 -10.29 2.21 28.24
C ASP A 117 -10.98 1.48 29.41
N PRO A 118 -10.45 0.33 29.87
CA PRO A 118 -11.05 -0.46 30.92
C PRO A 118 -11.08 0.25 32.30
N ASP A 119 -10.14 1.18 32.52
CA ASP A 119 -9.99 1.86 33.83
C ASP A 119 -10.86 3.10 33.92
N THR A 120 -10.98 3.88 32.84
CA THR A 120 -11.69 5.16 32.85
C THR A 120 -13.05 5.10 32.17
N GLY A 121 -13.30 4.08 31.33
CA GLY A 121 -14.50 3.94 30.51
C GLY A 121 -14.55 4.93 29.33
N ASN A 122 -13.49 5.70 29.11
CA ASN A 122 -13.39 6.61 27.97
C ASN A 122 -13.22 5.81 26.68
N VAL A 123 -13.72 6.38 25.57
CA VAL A 123 -13.58 5.80 24.24
C VAL A 123 -12.61 6.64 23.44
N ASP A 124 -11.50 6.04 23.04
CA ASP A 124 -10.53 6.61 22.14
C ASP A 124 -10.73 6.03 20.73
N SER A 125 -10.82 6.89 19.71
CA SER A 125 -11.02 6.48 18.32
C SER A 125 -9.74 6.63 17.53
N TYR A 126 -9.44 5.63 16.69
CA TYR A 126 -8.25 5.55 15.84
C TYR A 126 -8.68 5.26 14.41
N ASP A 127 -8.14 6.00 13.45
CA ASP A 127 -8.43 5.83 12.04
C ASP A 127 -7.22 5.22 11.33
N PHE A 128 -7.44 4.11 10.61
CA PHE A 128 -6.44 3.41 9.83
C PHE A 128 -6.87 3.33 8.37
N ASN A 129 -5.94 3.57 7.45
CA ASN A 129 -6.21 3.51 6.03
C ASN A 129 -5.66 2.19 5.45
N ILE A 130 -6.54 1.38 4.87
CA ILE A 130 -6.18 0.17 4.14
C ILE A 130 -6.61 0.35 2.69
N THR A 131 -5.65 0.31 1.78
CA THR A 131 -5.94 0.46 0.35
C THR A 131 -5.93 -0.89 -0.34
N THR A 132 -6.94 -1.10 -1.18
CA THR A 132 -7.10 -2.30 -1.98
C THR A 132 -6.80 -2.05 -3.44
N LEU A 133 -6.29 -3.06 -4.14
CA LEU A 133 -6.08 -3.01 -5.58
C LEU A 133 -7.08 -3.91 -6.30
N SER A 134 -7.59 -3.42 -7.42
CA SER A 134 -8.31 -4.29 -8.36
C SER A 134 -7.32 -5.06 -9.23
N LEU A 135 -7.74 -6.24 -9.71
CA LEU A 135 -6.96 -7.00 -10.69
C LEU A 135 -6.63 -6.16 -11.93
N TYR A 136 -7.57 -5.31 -12.37
CA TYR A 136 -7.36 -4.40 -13.51
C TYR A 136 -6.25 -3.39 -13.25
N THR A 137 -6.17 -2.82 -12.05
CA THR A 137 -5.11 -1.88 -11.66
C THR A 137 -3.74 -2.55 -11.71
N SER A 138 -3.64 -3.78 -11.19
CA SER A 138 -2.40 -4.56 -11.21
C SER A 138 -1.96 -4.89 -12.65
N ILE A 139 -2.88 -5.33 -13.51
CA ILE A 139 -2.62 -5.59 -14.93
C ILE A 139 -2.20 -4.30 -15.64
N PHE A 140 -2.87 -3.19 -15.39
CA PHE A 140 -2.54 -1.89 -15.98
C PHE A 140 -1.11 -1.46 -15.62
N ILE A 141 -0.71 -1.57 -14.36
CA ILE A 141 0.65 -1.26 -13.91
C ILE A 141 1.69 -2.12 -14.65
N VAL A 142 1.45 -3.44 -14.76
CA VAL A 142 2.35 -4.34 -15.49
C VAL A 142 2.45 -3.96 -16.97
N LEU A 143 1.33 -3.62 -17.62
CA LEU A 143 1.32 -3.18 -19.01
C LEU A 143 2.07 -1.87 -19.22
N VAL A 144 1.94 -0.91 -18.30
CA VAL A 144 2.68 0.36 -18.35
C VAL A 144 4.18 0.11 -18.22
N ILE A 145 4.61 -0.71 -17.26
CA ILE A 145 6.03 -1.06 -17.08
C ILE A 145 6.58 -1.77 -18.33
N ALA A 146 5.86 -2.76 -18.87
CA ALA A 146 6.26 -3.48 -20.05
C ALA A 146 6.33 -2.56 -21.30
N GLY A 147 5.35 -1.67 -21.46
CA GLY A 147 5.32 -0.70 -22.56
C GLY A 147 6.49 0.27 -22.53
N VAL A 148 6.76 0.84 -21.37
CA VAL A 148 7.89 1.79 -21.19
C VAL A 148 9.24 1.08 -21.35
N GLY A 149 9.40 -0.10 -20.75
CA GLY A 149 10.61 -0.91 -20.89
C GLY A 149 10.87 -1.35 -22.33
N GLY A 150 9.82 -1.77 -23.04
CA GLY A 150 9.89 -2.13 -24.45
C GLY A 150 10.29 -0.95 -25.34
N ALA A 151 9.67 0.22 -25.17
CA ALA A 151 10.02 1.43 -25.91
C ALA A 151 11.50 1.84 -25.70
N ALA A 152 11.98 1.75 -24.47
CA ALA A 152 13.37 2.03 -24.16
C ALA A 152 14.32 1.02 -24.81
N GLY A 153 13.99 -0.26 -24.80
CA GLY A 153 14.75 -1.31 -25.47
C GLY A 153 14.87 -1.07 -26.97
N ILE A 154 13.77 -0.66 -27.62
CA ILE A 154 13.77 -0.31 -29.05
C ILE A 154 14.68 0.89 -29.33
N VAL A 155 14.60 1.96 -28.54
CA VAL A 155 15.47 3.14 -28.70
C VAL A 155 16.94 2.78 -28.55
N ILE A 156 17.29 1.96 -27.55
CA ILE A 156 18.66 1.48 -27.33
C ILE A 156 19.14 0.66 -28.54
N ALA A 157 18.30 -0.28 -29.02
CA ALA A 157 18.61 -1.09 -30.17
C ALA A 157 18.89 -0.23 -31.41
N ILE A 158 18.03 0.75 -31.72
CA ILE A 158 18.22 1.69 -32.85
C ILE A 158 19.54 2.43 -32.68
N LEU A 159 19.88 2.90 -31.47
CA LEU A 159 21.14 3.64 -31.25
C LEU A 159 22.39 2.77 -31.48
N ILE A 160 22.33 1.48 -31.07
CA ILE A 160 23.42 0.53 -31.28
C ILE A 160 23.59 0.22 -32.79
N PHE A 161 22.51 -0.09 -33.50
CA PHE A 161 22.55 -0.41 -34.93
C PHE A 161 22.99 0.76 -35.78
N THR A 162 22.48 1.97 -35.49
CA THR A 162 22.89 3.17 -36.24
C THR A 162 24.35 3.56 -36.00
N LYS A 163 24.92 3.21 -34.87
CA LYS A 163 26.34 3.43 -34.58
C LYS A 163 27.24 2.43 -35.34
N LYS A 164 26.78 1.20 -35.60
CA LYS A 164 27.51 0.13 -36.25
C LYS A 164 27.54 0.31 -37.79
N THR A 165 26.57 1.01 -38.36
CA THR A 165 26.45 1.21 -39.84
C THR A 165 27.14 2.45 -40.38
N ARG A 166 27.90 3.21 -39.58
CA ARG A 166 28.69 4.32 -40.10
C ARG A 166 29.97 3.77 -40.70
N PRO A 167 30.15 3.85 -42.04
CA PRO A 167 31.42 3.46 -42.65
C PRO A 167 32.53 4.38 -42.14
N ASN A 168 33.64 3.78 -41.73
CA ASN A 168 34.87 4.50 -41.45
C ASN A 168 35.44 5.01 -42.78
N PHE A 169 35.06 6.21 -43.23
CA PHE A 169 35.82 6.92 -44.24
C PHE A 169 37.12 7.38 -43.58
N LYS A 170 38.21 6.61 -43.78
CA LYS A 170 39.57 7.09 -43.61
C LYS A 170 39.96 7.74 -44.91
N TYR A 171 40.20 9.03 -44.86
CA TYR A 171 40.97 9.76 -45.90
C TYR A 171 42.46 9.51 -45.67
#